data_9eb958e4e9f821b39f47297004f2c6e2
#
_entry.id   9eb958e4e9f821b39f47297004f2c6e2
#
_cell.length_a   1.000
_cell.length_b   1.000
_cell.length_c   1.000
_cell.angle_alpha   90.00
_cell.angle_beta   90.00
_cell.angle_gamma   90.00
#
_symmetry.space_group_name_H-M   'P 1'
#
loop_
_entity.id
_entity.type
_entity.pdbx_description
1 polymer ?
#
loop_
_entity_poly.entity_id
_entity_poly.type
_entity_poly.pdbx_seq_one_letter_code
_entity_poly.pdbx_strand_id
1 'polypeptide(L)'
;MGTQIRYELTQAQANLADDLAIQFKRNIDNTNNGSIETRKRYHNALEDRFAKFLASEFRLKNVNNISKKHVYTYIRFLQAQGKSAGYIVTELAAIRFWRKHSNCKNKLPENKQLDLEKREVGKYNRGLLDSELAKMIEIAKKGDRRDIVFGVYIAYHFGLRKNELVTLRLYQLEEAVETKQLHIPNGKGGQKRDIPLDTQEQVAVLKKILNIAKAEGKKSSDYLFCDNHKHSVKNQKTSMTNWMSNHIDKILDPDRKSQVKVGTKERVDEGYGWHAIRHTYAQKTEARLIAAGMSMEKARHEVSLRLGHYRSGITKIYEE
;
A
#
# COMPACT_ATOMS: atom_id res chain seq x y z
N MET A 1 -12.78 -3.97 -4.85
CA MET A 1 -13.16 -2.55 -5.11
C MET A 1 -14.22 -2.15 -4.09
N GLY A 2 -13.88 -1.25 -3.16
CA GLY A 2 -14.86 -0.78 -2.18
C GLY A 2 -16.06 -0.16 -2.90
N THR A 3 -17.26 -0.48 -2.47
CA THR A 3 -18.52 0.04 -3.03
C THR A 3 -18.47 1.55 -3.07
N GLN A 4 -18.51 2.11 -4.27
CA GLN A 4 -18.52 3.57 -4.46
C GLN A 4 -19.79 4.13 -3.82
N ILE A 5 -19.65 5.14 -2.96
CA ILE A 5 -20.80 5.81 -2.37
C ILE A 5 -21.50 6.55 -3.50
N ARG A 6 -22.75 6.20 -3.77
CA ARG A 6 -23.60 6.91 -4.73
C ARG A 6 -24.45 7.90 -3.97
N TYR A 7 -24.44 9.15 -4.42
CA TYR A 7 -25.32 10.20 -3.95
C TYR A 7 -26.36 10.47 -5.04
N GLU A 8 -27.63 10.38 -4.70
CA GLU A 8 -28.71 10.87 -5.55
C GLU A 8 -28.90 12.36 -5.27
N LEU A 9 -28.28 13.20 -6.07
CA LEU A 9 -28.31 14.64 -5.91
C LEU A 9 -29.28 15.26 -6.91
N THR A 10 -30.08 16.20 -6.44
CA THR A 10 -30.79 17.13 -7.34
C THR A 10 -29.78 18.03 -8.07
N GLN A 11 -30.16 18.63 -9.18
CA GLN A 11 -29.26 19.54 -9.91
C GLN A 11 -28.71 20.66 -9.02
N ALA A 12 -29.54 21.22 -8.15
CA ALA A 12 -29.12 22.27 -7.21
C ALA A 12 -28.09 21.75 -6.19
N GLN A 13 -28.25 20.53 -5.71
CA GLN A 13 -27.28 19.89 -4.81
C GLN A 13 -25.97 19.53 -5.53
N ALA A 14 -26.06 19.11 -6.80
CA ALA A 14 -24.86 18.84 -7.60
C ALA A 14 -24.04 20.12 -7.81
N ASN A 15 -24.68 21.21 -8.22
CA ASN A 15 -24.01 22.51 -8.38
C ASN A 15 -23.36 22.97 -7.05
N LEU A 16 -24.06 22.78 -5.94
CA LEU A 16 -23.53 23.13 -4.62
C LEU A 16 -22.34 22.24 -4.23
N ALA A 17 -22.37 20.96 -4.57
CA ALA A 17 -21.24 20.04 -4.33
C ALA A 17 -20.01 20.46 -5.13
N ASP A 18 -20.18 20.88 -6.38
CA ASP A 18 -19.09 21.37 -7.24
C ASP A 18 -18.49 22.68 -6.68
N ASP A 19 -19.31 23.60 -6.19
CA ASP A 19 -18.84 24.83 -5.53
C ASP A 19 -18.02 24.51 -4.27
N LEU A 20 -18.47 23.57 -3.45
CA LEU A 20 -17.74 23.13 -2.27
C LEU A 20 -16.43 22.42 -2.65
N ALA A 21 -16.44 21.59 -3.70
CA ALA A 21 -15.25 20.93 -4.22
C ALA A 21 -14.17 21.95 -4.64
N ILE A 22 -14.57 23.01 -5.37
CA ILE A 22 -13.67 24.11 -5.74
C ILE A 22 -13.08 24.80 -4.50
N GLN A 23 -13.88 25.02 -3.47
CA GLN A 23 -13.41 25.62 -2.22
C GLN A 23 -12.40 24.71 -1.49
N PHE A 24 -12.65 23.39 -1.41
CA PHE A 24 -11.70 22.43 -0.87
C PHE A 24 -10.40 22.42 -1.65
N LYS A 25 -10.48 22.34 -2.98
CA LYS A 25 -9.33 22.32 -3.87
C LYS A 25 -8.42 23.53 -3.67
N ARG A 26 -8.97 24.75 -3.64
CA ARG A 26 -8.20 25.99 -3.40
C ARG A 26 -7.37 25.94 -2.12
N ASN A 27 -7.89 25.34 -1.06
CA ASN A 27 -7.21 25.22 0.22
C ASN A 27 -6.08 24.16 0.20
N ILE A 28 -6.19 23.13 -0.64
CA ILE A 28 -5.24 22.00 -0.67
C ILE A 28 -4.15 22.20 -1.71
N ASP A 29 -4.47 22.74 -2.88
CA ASP A 29 -3.51 22.94 -3.98
C ASP A 29 -2.34 23.85 -3.58
N ASN A 30 -2.59 24.79 -2.67
CA ASN A 30 -1.56 25.69 -2.13
C ASN A 30 -0.59 25.03 -1.15
N THR A 31 -0.70 23.71 -0.93
CA THR A 31 0.15 23.00 0.02
C THR A 31 1.07 21.99 -0.68
N ASN A 32 2.37 22.09 -0.43
CA ASN A 32 3.34 21.08 -0.90
C ASN A 32 3.51 19.92 0.09
N ASN A 33 2.63 19.77 1.08
CA ASN A 33 2.73 18.79 2.13
C ASN A 33 2.15 17.42 1.70
N GLY A 34 2.95 16.38 1.85
CA GLY A 34 2.56 14.99 1.57
C GLY A 34 2.91 14.52 0.15
N SER A 35 2.90 13.20 -0.04
CA SER A 35 3.14 12.59 -1.34
C SER A 35 2.00 12.88 -2.33
N ILE A 36 2.30 12.83 -3.63
CA ILE A 36 1.31 12.99 -4.71
C ILE A 36 0.11 12.03 -4.50
N GLU A 37 0.37 10.79 -4.11
CA GLU A 37 -0.69 9.80 -3.86
C GLU A 37 -1.56 10.17 -2.64
N THR A 38 -0.95 10.72 -1.58
CA THR A 38 -1.70 11.19 -0.40
C THR A 38 -2.57 12.39 -0.77
N ARG A 39 -2.04 13.34 -1.53
CA ARG A 39 -2.81 14.50 -2.00
C ARG A 39 -4.00 14.06 -2.86
N LYS A 40 -3.80 13.17 -3.83
CA LYS A 40 -4.91 12.61 -4.64
C LYS A 40 -6.00 11.96 -3.79
N ARG A 41 -5.61 11.21 -2.76
CA ARG A 41 -6.60 10.62 -1.83
C ARG A 41 -7.38 11.67 -1.09
N TYR A 42 -6.73 12.76 -0.67
CA TYR A 42 -7.39 13.85 0.04
C TYR A 42 -8.32 14.65 -0.89
N HIS A 43 -7.91 14.91 -2.14
CA HIS A 43 -8.78 15.48 -3.14
C HIS A 43 -10.03 14.62 -3.35
N ASN A 44 -9.88 13.33 -3.61
CA ASN A 44 -11.02 12.43 -3.78
C ASN A 44 -11.91 12.36 -2.53
N ALA A 45 -11.33 12.40 -1.31
CA ALA A 45 -12.12 12.40 -0.08
C ALA A 45 -12.95 13.66 0.10
N LEU A 46 -12.37 14.82 -0.17
CA LEU A 46 -12.99 16.11 0.09
C LEU A 46 -13.88 16.58 -1.06
N GLU A 47 -13.36 16.53 -2.30
CA GLU A 47 -14.04 17.08 -3.45
C GLU A 47 -15.14 16.15 -4.00
N ASP A 48 -14.88 14.84 -4.03
CA ASP A 48 -15.85 13.90 -4.59
C ASP A 48 -16.83 13.35 -3.54
N ARG A 49 -16.40 13.10 -2.31
CA ARG A 49 -17.26 12.44 -1.31
C ARG A 49 -17.83 13.38 -0.26
N PHE A 50 -16.97 14.13 0.43
CA PHE A 50 -17.42 14.98 1.54
C PHE A 50 -18.19 16.20 1.04
N ALA A 51 -17.81 16.81 -0.10
CA ALA A 51 -18.54 17.90 -0.72
C ALA A 51 -19.97 17.47 -1.09
N LYS A 52 -20.13 16.30 -1.73
CA LYS A 52 -21.45 15.75 -2.06
C LYS A 52 -22.29 15.47 -0.83
N PHE A 53 -21.69 14.92 0.22
CA PHE A 53 -22.37 14.71 1.49
C PHE A 53 -22.85 16.02 2.12
N LEU A 54 -22.00 17.04 2.17
CA LEU A 54 -22.38 18.35 2.72
C LEU A 54 -23.49 19.03 1.91
N ALA A 55 -23.47 18.88 0.60
CA ALA A 55 -24.50 19.43 -0.28
C ALA A 55 -25.85 18.72 -0.12
N SER A 56 -25.84 17.38 0.02
CA SER A 56 -27.05 16.58 0.20
C SER A 56 -27.71 16.80 1.55
N GLU A 57 -26.93 16.70 2.63
CA GLU A 57 -27.45 16.65 4.00
C GLU A 57 -27.63 18.03 4.64
N PHE A 58 -26.78 19.00 4.30
CA PHE A 58 -26.73 20.26 5.02
C PHE A 58 -26.97 21.51 4.14
N ARG A 59 -26.95 21.36 2.82
CA ARG A 59 -26.99 22.49 1.87
C ARG A 59 -25.94 23.57 2.22
N LEU A 60 -24.79 23.14 2.70
CA LEU A 60 -23.72 24.02 3.16
C LEU A 60 -23.11 24.76 1.97
N LYS A 61 -23.04 26.10 2.04
CA LYS A 61 -22.52 26.95 0.95
C LYS A 61 -21.04 27.33 1.11
N ASN A 62 -20.47 27.21 2.32
CA ASN A 62 -19.10 27.62 2.59
C ASN A 62 -18.40 26.59 3.48
N VAL A 63 -17.28 26.03 2.99
CA VAL A 63 -16.50 25.03 3.71
C VAL A 63 -15.98 25.53 5.06
N ASN A 64 -15.74 26.84 5.23
CA ASN A 64 -15.29 27.40 6.50
C ASN A 64 -16.35 27.29 7.63
N ASN A 65 -17.60 27.01 7.30
CA ASN A 65 -18.68 26.77 8.27
C ASN A 65 -18.79 25.30 8.71
N ILE A 66 -17.91 24.43 8.23
CA ILE A 66 -17.86 23.04 8.69
C ILE A 66 -17.61 23.02 10.19
N SER A 67 -18.45 22.27 10.91
CA SER A 67 -18.42 22.14 12.37
C SER A 67 -18.33 20.67 12.79
N LYS A 68 -18.23 20.43 14.09
CA LYS A 68 -18.30 19.07 14.66
C LYS A 68 -19.53 18.29 14.16
N LYS A 69 -20.70 18.92 14.11
CA LYS A 69 -21.95 18.29 13.66
C LYS A 69 -21.80 17.66 12.27
N HIS A 70 -21.24 18.40 11.31
CA HIS A 70 -21.06 17.92 9.93
C HIS A 70 -20.15 16.67 9.89
N VAL A 71 -19.05 16.69 10.66
CA VAL A 71 -18.13 15.56 10.72
C VAL A 71 -18.75 14.36 11.42
N TYR A 72 -19.45 14.52 12.54
CA TYR A 72 -20.17 13.45 13.21
C TYR A 72 -21.19 12.77 12.30
N THR A 73 -22.02 13.57 11.63
CA THR A 73 -23.05 13.02 10.72
C THR A 73 -22.40 12.29 9.55
N TYR A 74 -21.31 12.83 8.99
CA TYR A 74 -20.57 12.16 7.92
C TYR A 74 -20.00 10.80 8.37
N ILE A 75 -19.42 10.73 9.55
CA ILE A 75 -18.87 9.46 10.08
C ILE A 75 -19.98 8.44 10.28
N ARG A 76 -21.10 8.81 10.88
CA ARG A 76 -22.26 7.92 11.03
C ARG A 76 -22.82 7.47 9.68
N PHE A 77 -22.87 8.36 8.71
CA PHE A 77 -23.24 7.99 7.35
C PHE A 77 -22.29 6.94 6.76
N LEU A 78 -20.97 7.12 6.90
CA LEU A 78 -19.99 6.14 6.41
C LEU A 78 -20.11 4.79 7.13
N GLN A 79 -20.35 4.79 8.44
CA GLN A 79 -20.60 3.59 9.23
C GLN A 79 -21.86 2.86 8.76
N ALA A 80 -22.98 3.59 8.56
CA ALA A 80 -24.21 3.04 8.01
C ALA A 80 -24.05 2.47 6.60
N GLN A 81 -23.10 3.01 5.81
CA GLN A 81 -22.70 2.45 4.51
C GLN A 81 -21.74 1.25 4.62
N GLY A 82 -21.48 0.77 5.82
CA GLY A 82 -20.58 -0.37 6.06
C GLY A 82 -19.11 -0.11 5.72
N LYS A 83 -18.65 1.16 5.77
CA LYS A 83 -17.26 1.48 5.48
C LYS A 83 -16.37 1.07 6.65
N SER A 84 -15.23 0.46 6.34
CA SER A 84 -14.28 -0.01 7.35
C SER A 84 -13.70 1.15 8.18
N ALA A 85 -13.31 0.86 9.43
CA ALA A 85 -12.65 1.81 10.32
C ALA A 85 -11.42 2.46 9.67
N GLY A 86 -10.64 1.69 8.90
CA GLY A 86 -9.48 2.20 8.16
C GLY A 86 -9.84 3.21 7.06
N TYR A 87 -10.97 2.99 6.37
CA TYR A 87 -11.49 3.93 5.40
C TYR A 87 -11.91 5.24 6.07
N ILE A 88 -12.70 5.15 7.15
CA ILE A 88 -13.19 6.30 7.91
C ILE A 88 -12.05 7.16 8.46
N VAL A 89 -11.01 6.52 9.03
CA VAL A 89 -9.81 7.23 9.50
C VAL A 89 -9.09 7.97 8.36
N THR A 90 -9.11 7.43 7.15
CA THR A 90 -8.52 8.10 5.96
C THR A 90 -9.34 9.34 5.56
N GLU A 91 -10.67 9.26 5.58
CA GLU A 91 -11.56 10.41 5.33
C GLU A 91 -11.35 11.50 6.38
N LEU A 92 -11.29 11.14 7.64
CA LEU A 92 -10.99 12.07 8.74
C LEU A 92 -9.62 12.73 8.60
N ALA A 93 -8.61 11.98 8.14
CA ALA A 93 -7.29 12.53 7.91
C ALA A 93 -7.32 13.61 6.81
N ALA A 94 -8.09 13.41 5.75
CA ALA A 94 -8.30 14.41 4.69
C ALA A 94 -9.01 15.67 5.21
N ILE A 95 -10.08 15.50 6.00
CA ILE A 95 -10.83 16.61 6.60
C ILE A 95 -9.93 17.43 7.55
N ARG A 96 -9.11 16.76 8.36
CA ARG A 96 -8.16 17.43 9.27
C ARG A 96 -7.02 18.13 8.53
N PHE A 97 -6.54 17.51 7.45
CA PHE A 97 -5.55 18.14 6.59
C PHE A 97 -6.09 19.43 5.99
N TRP A 98 -7.29 19.38 5.39
CA TRP A 98 -7.97 20.57 4.89
C TRP A 98 -8.15 21.62 5.99
N ARG A 99 -8.63 21.22 7.18
CA ARG A 99 -8.84 22.15 8.30
C ARG A 99 -7.56 22.90 8.70
N LYS A 100 -6.42 22.24 8.68
CA LYS A 100 -5.12 22.83 8.98
C LYS A 100 -4.72 23.93 7.98
N HIS A 101 -5.17 23.82 6.75
CA HIS A 101 -4.80 24.71 5.64
C HIS A 101 -5.95 25.64 5.20
N SER A 102 -7.04 25.69 5.95
CA SER A 102 -8.22 26.49 5.70
C SER A 102 -8.38 27.61 6.75
N ASN A 103 -9.23 28.58 6.44
CA ASN A 103 -9.64 29.63 7.36
C ASN A 103 -10.77 29.19 8.33
N CYS A 104 -11.17 27.95 8.32
CA CYS A 104 -12.18 27.41 9.22
C CYS A 104 -11.68 27.49 10.67
N LYS A 105 -12.39 28.20 11.54
CA LYS A 105 -12.04 28.38 12.96
C LYS A 105 -12.65 27.30 13.86
N ASN A 106 -13.62 26.55 13.38
CA ASN A 106 -14.32 25.56 14.16
C ASN A 106 -13.40 24.40 14.56
N LYS A 107 -13.49 23.95 15.81
CA LYS A 107 -12.79 22.71 16.26
C LYS A 107 -13.48 21.50 15.67
N LEU A 108 -12.68 20.57 15.12
CA LEU A 108 -13.18 19.27 14.66
C LEU A 108 -13.10 18.23 15.80
N PRO A 109 -13.91 17.16 15.76
CA PRO A 109 -13.87 16.13 16.79
C PRO A 109 -12.55 15.34 16.74
N GLU A 110 -12.07 14.94 17.91
CA GLU A 110 -10.97 13.99 18.05
C GLU A 110 -11.47 12.55 17.86
N ASN A 111 -10.57 11.60 17.54
CA ASN A 111 -10.97 10.19 17.35
C ASN A 111 -11.67 9.59 18.56
N LYS A 112 -11.23 9.94 19.77
CA LYS A 112 -11.85 9.46 21.02
C LYS A 112 -13.30 9.94 21.23
N GLN A 113 -13.69 11.02 20.54
CA GLN A 113 -15.03 11.57 20.58
C GLN A 113 -15.94 10.98 19.48
N LEU A 114 -15.37 10.25 18.56
CA LEU A 114 -16.06 9.55 17.49
C LEU A 114 -16.12 8.08 17.89
N ASP A 115 -17.29 7.51 17.84
CA ASP A 115 -17.48 6.07 18.10
C ASP A 115 -16.95 5.27 16.90
N LEU A 116 -15.62 5.21 16.79
CA LEU A 116 -14.93 4.50 15.72
C LEU A 116 -14.65 3.08 16.15
N GLU A 117 -15.05 2.16 15.32
CA GLU A 117 -14.63 0.76 15.47
C GLU A 117 -13.10 0.69 15.50
N LYS A 118 -12.58 -0.21 16.34
CA LYS A 118 -11.15 -0.51 16.34
C LYS A 118 -10.79 -1.19 15.01
N ARG A 119 -9.70 -0.70 14.40
CA ARG A 119 -9.16 -1.37 13.23
C ARG A 119 -8.65 -2.74 13.65
N GLU A 120 -9.26 -3.79 13.14
CA GLU A 120 -8.73 -5.14 13.28
C GLU A 120 -7.44 -5.26 12.43
N VAL A 121 -6.36 -5.62 13.10
CA VAL A 121 -5.04 -5.80 12.49
C VAL A 121 -4.57 -7.21 12.84
N GLY A 122 -4.01 -7.93 11.87
CA GLY A 122 -3.45 -9.25 12.15
C GLY A 122 -4.44 -10.41 12.12
N LYS A 123 -5.66 -10.22 11.65
CA LYS A 123 -6.72 -11.24 11.69
C LYS A 123 -6.47 -12.47 10.79
N TYR A 124 -5.55 -12.38 9.83
CA TYR A 124 -5.25 -13.45 8.86
C TYR A 124 -3.78 -13.46 8.48
N ASN A 125 -3.23 -14.67 8.36
CA ASN A 125 -1.90 -14.84 7.76
C ASN A 125 -1.95 -14.44 6.27
N ARG A 126 -1.31 -13.33 5.95
CA ARG A 126 -1.26 -12.78 4.59
C ARG A 126 -0.02 -13.21 3.80
N GLY A 127 0.88 -13.97 4.40
CA GLY A 127 2.03 -14.52 3.69
C GLY A 127 1.59 -15.59 2.68
N LEU A 128 2.24 -15.66 1.53
CA LEU A 128 2.04 -16.76 0.59
C LEU A 128 2.77 -18.01 1.06
N LEU A 129 2.15 -19.17 0.82
CA LEU A 129 2.79 -20.46 1.02
C LEU A 129 3.86 -20.70 -0.05
N ASP A 130 4.80 -21.60 0.22
CA ASP A 130 5.84 -21.95 -0.76
C ASP A 130 5.23 -22.57 -2.04
N SER A 131 4.18 -23.37 -1.90
CA SER A 131 3.41 -23.92 -3.03
C SER A 131 2.74 -22.83 -3.87
N GLU A 132 2.20 -21.78 -3.22
CA GLU A 132 1.58 -20.64 -3.90
C GLU A 132 2.62 -19.79 -4.64
N LEU A 133 3.79 -19.59 -4.04
CA LEU A 133 4.92 -18.89 -4.68
C LEU A 133 5.46 -19.68 -5.88
N ALA A 134 5.62 -21.01 -5.74
CA ALA A 134 6.03 -21.86 -6.84
C ALA A 134 5.04 -21.80 -8.01
N LYS A 135 3.74 -21.88 -7.72
CA LYS A 135 2.67 -21.76 -8.71
C LYS A 135 2.64 -20.39 -9.38
N MET A 136 2.90 -19.31 -8.61
CA MET A 136 3.02 -17.95 -9.14
C MET A 136 4.17 -17.85 -10.15
N ILE A 137 5.33 -18.43 -9.83
CA ILE A 137 6.50 -18.46 -10.72
C ILE A 137 6.19 -19.30 -11.98
N GLU A 138 5.54 -20.42 -11.83
CA GLU A 138 5.15 -21.30 -12.95
C GLU A 138 4.22 -20.57 -13.94
N ILE A 139 3.16 -19.93 -13.43
CA ILE A 139 2.20 -19.17 -14.25
C ILE A 139 2.92 -18.01 -14.96
N ALA A 140 3.82 -17.30 -14.24
CA ALA A 140 4.57 -16.22 -14.82
C ALA A 140 5.52 -16.68 -15.94
N LYS A 141 6.19 -17.83 -15.76
CA LYS A 141 7.05 -18.45 -16.80
C LYS A 141 6.25 -18.85 -18.03
N LYS A 142 5.08 -19.50 -17.86
CA LYS A 142 4.20 -19.89 -18.97
C LYS A 142 3.71 -18.67 -19.78
N GLY A 143 3.54 -17.54 -19.14
CA GLY A 143 3.12 -16.28 -19.77
C GLY A 143 4.27 -15.40 -20.25
N ASP A 144 5.51 -15.87 -20.26
CA ASP A 144 6.74 -15.13 -20.59
C ASP A 144 6.87 -13.80 -19.79
N ARG A 145 6.40 -13.82 -18.54
CA ARG A 145 6.45 -12.66 -17.63
C ARG A 145 7.68 -12.75 -16.73
N ARG A 146 8.85 -12.58 -17.32
CA ARG A 146 10.14 -12.58 -16.62
C ARG A 146 10.23 -11.50 -15.54
N ASP A 147 9.62 -10.34 -15.79
CA ASP A 147 9.49 -9.27 -14.82
C ASP A 147 8.78 -9.72 -13.53
N ILE A 148 7.74 -10.52 -13.66
CA ILE A 148 7.03 -11.12 -12.52
C ILE A 148 7.94 -12.12 -11.79
N VAL A 149 8.59 -13.00 -12.53
CA VAL A 149 9.51 -14.00 -11.93
C VAL A 149 10.61 -13.31 -11.11
N PHE A 150 11.28 -12.31 -11.67
CA PHE A 150 12.31 -11.55 -10.96
C PHE A 150 11.73 -10.79 -9.76
N GLY A 151 10.55 -10.18 -9.95
CA GLY A 151 9.84 -9.47 -8.89
C GLY A 151 9.51 -10.37 -7.71
N VAL A 152 9.04 -11.61 -7.96
CA VAL A 152 8.76 -12.60 -6.91
C VAL A 152 10.03 -12.97 -6.16
N TYR A 153 11.09 -13.34 -6.87
CA TYR A 153 12.35 -13.68 -6.22
C TYR A 153 12.90 -12.55 -5.36
N ILE A 154 12.95 -11.33 -5.88
CA ILE A 154 13.46 -10.19 -5.12
C ILE A 154 12.55 -9.85 -3.94
N ALA A 155 11.23 -9.85 -4.12
CA ALA A 155 10.30 -9.57 -3.03
C ALA A 155 10.37 -10.64 -1.93
N TYR A 156 10.53 -11.91 -2.30
CA TYR A 156 10.65 -13.04 -1.38
C TYR A 156 11.95 -12.99 -0.56
N HIS A 157 13.07 -12.68 -1.20
CA HIS A 157 14.37 -12.69 -0.53
C HIS A 157 14.75 -11.39 0.19
N PHE A 158 14.11 -10.27 -0.16
CA PHE A 158 14.46 -8.93 0.37
C PHE A 158 13.27 -8.14 0.92
N GLY A 159 12.06 -8.65 0.83
CA GLY A 159 10.88 -8.01 1.39
C GLY A 159 10.56 -6.64 0.81
N LEU A 160 10.91 -6.36 -0.44
CA LEU A 160 10.70 -5.05 -1.05
C LEU A 160 9.22 -4.74 -1.27
N ARG A 161 8.86 -3.47 -1.11
CA ARG A 161 7.55 -2.98 -1.55
C ARG A 161 7.50 -2.93 -3.09
N LYS A 162 6.32 -3.13 -3.67
CA LYS A 162 6.16 -3.06 -5.14
C LYS A 162 6.75 -1.78 -5.75
N ASN A 163 6.59 -0.63 -5.10
CA ASN A 163 7.17 0.62 -5.58
C ASN A 163 8.70 0.59 -5.56
N GLU A 164 9.29 -0.03 -4.55
CA GLU A 164 10.74 -0.18 -4.44
C GLU A 164 11.26 -1.16 -5.51
N LEU A 165 10.54 -2.26 -5.75
CA LEU A 165 10.85 -3.22 -6.81
C LEU A 165 10.95 -2.53 -8.19
N VAL A 166 9.89 -1.84 -8.61
CA VAL A 166 9.86 -1.25 -9.97
C VAL A 166 10.84 -0.11 -10.19
N THR A 167 11.42 0.42 -9.12
CA THR A 167 12.44 1.47 -9.18
C THR A 167 13.87 0.95 -8.97
N LEU A 168 14.06 -0.37 -8.81
CA LEU A 168 15.40 -0.97 -8.71
C LEU A 168 16.19 -0.79 -10.00
N ARG A 169 17.44 -0.39 -9.84
CA ARG A 169 18.43 -0.29 -10.91
C ARG A 169 19.47 -1.39 -10.78
N LEU A 170 20.10 -1.74 -11.91
CA LEU A 170 21.08 -2.83 -11.93
C LEU A 170 22.25 -2.55 -10.98
N TYR A 171 22.76 -1.30 -10.92
CA TYR A 171 23.88 -0.97 -10.03
C TYR A 171 23.60 -1.32 -8.58
N GLN A 172 22.36 -1.20 -8.10
CA GLN A 172 22.00 -1.54 -6.73
C GLN A 172 22.16 -3.04 -6.43
N LEU A 173 21.89 -3.89 -7.43
CA LEU A 173 22.11 -5.33 -7.31
C LEU A 173 23.61 -5.67 -7.39
N GLU A 174 24.36 -4.96 -8.22
CA GLU A 174 25.83 -5.10 -8.34
C GLU A 174 26.50 -4.78 -7.02
N GLU A 175 26.22 -3.59 -6.46
CA GLU A 175 26.71 -3.17 -5.15
C GLU A 175 26.27 -4.15 -4.04
N ALA A 176 25.03 -4.64 -4.08
CA ALA A 176 24.55 -5.60 -3.09
C ALA A 176 25.31 -6.91 -3.10
N VAL A 177 25.71 -7.42 -4.26
CA VAL A 177 26.54 -8.64 -4.36
C VAL A 177 27.94 -8.42 -3.78
N GLU A 178 28.51 -7.24 -3.96
CA GLU A 178 29.83 -6.86 -3.47
C GLU A 178 29.83 -6.58 -1.96
N THR A 179 28.93 -5.69 -1.52
CA THR A 179 28.89 -5.21 -0.14
C THR A 179 28.11 -6.12 0.81
N LYS A 180 27.40 -7.13 0.29
CA LYS A 180 26.47 -7.99 1.04
C LYS A 180 25.30 -7.24 1.67
N GLN A 181 24.94 -6.09 1.12
CA GLN A 181 23.83 -5.25 1.57
C GLN A 181 23.08 -4.65 0.38
N LEU A 182 21.77 -4.87 0.31
CA LEU A 182 20.92 -4.22 -0.70
C LEU A 182 20.43 -2.86 -0.18
N HIS A 183 20.98 -1.79 -0.74
CA HIS A 183 20.62 -0.43 -0.38
C HIS A 183 19.31 0.02 -1.04
N ILE A 184 18.36 0.48 -0.24
CA ILE A 184 17.08 1.05 -0.69
C ILE A 184 17.05 2.55 -0.36
N PRO A 185 17.32 3.42 -1.34
CA PRO A 185 17.49 4.86 -1.10
C PRO A 185 16.18 5.60 -0.83
N ASN A 186 15.05 5.09 -1.34
CA ASN A 186 13.76 5.79 -1.31
C ASN A 186 12.63 4.86 -0.84
N GLY A 187 12.63 4.52 0.44
CA GLY A 187 11.51 3.80 1.04
C GLY A 187 10.28 4.70 1.27
N LYS A 188 9.21 4.14 1.82
CA LYS A 188 8.01 4.89 2.15
C LYS A 188 8.33 6.04 3.12
N GLY A 189 7.98 7.26 2.75
CA GLY A 189 8.31 8.47 3.52
C GLY A 189 9.74 8.98 3.32
N GLY A 190 10.44 8.55 2.25
CA GLY A 190 11.81 8.97 1.94
C GLY A 190 12.88 8.29 2.81
N GLN A 191 12.50 7.25 3.55
CA GLN A 191 13.43 6.58 4.46
C GLN A 191 14.36 5.62 3.69
N LYS A 192 15.65 5.74 3.98
CA LYS A 192 16.69 4.83 3.46
C LYS A 192 16.81 3.62 4.37
N ARG A 193 17.20 2.47 3.82
CA ARG A 193 17.57 1.30 4.60
C ARG A 193 18.46 0.36 3.81
N ASP A 194 19.21 -0.44 4.54
CA ASP A 194 20.04 -1.51 4.02
C ASP A 194 19.46 -2.85 4.46
N ILE A 195 19.41 -3.78 3.52
CA ILE A 195 18.90 -5.12 3.75
C ILE A 195 20.09 -6.08 3.58
N PRO A 196 20.54 -6.75 4.66
CA PRO A 196 21.68 -7.64 4.58
C PRO A 196 21.38 -8.88 3.73
N LEU A 197 22.38 -9.35 3.01
CA LEU A 197 22.38 -10.62 2.30
C LEU A 197 22.95 -11.70 3.26
N ASP A 198 22.08 -12.25 4.10
CA ASP A 198 22.49 -13.22 5.14
C ASP A 198 22.71 -14.65 4.61
N THR A 199 22.20 -14.96 3.41
CA THR A 199 22.23 -16.31 2.86
C THR A 199 22.91 -16.34 1.49
N GLN A 200 23.55 -17.46 1.18
CA GLN A 200 24.14 -17.68 -0.14
C GLN A 200 23.07 -17.69 -1.24
N GLU A 201 21.86 -18.13 -0.92
CA GLU A 201 20.74 -18.13 -1.85
C GLU A 201 20.36 -16.71 -2.30
N GLN A 202 20.34 -15.74 -1.38
CA GLN A 202 20.13 -14.33 -1.73
C GLN A 202 21.18 -13.83 -2.72
N VAL A 203 22.45 -14.15 -2.48
CA VAL A 203 23.55 -13.78 -3.38
C VAL A 203 23.39 -14.44 -4.75
N ALA A 204 23.07 -15.75 -4.76
CA ALA A 204 22.90 -16.52 -6.00
C ALA A 204 21.75 -15.98 -6.86
N VAL A 205 20.62 -15.63 -6.23
CA VAL A 205 19.47 -15.02 -6.90
C VAL A 205 19.85 -13.70 -7.56
N LEU A 206 20.53 -12.80 -6.84
CA LEU A 206 20.96 -11.52 -7.41
C LEU A 206 21.94 -11.71 -8.58
N LYS A 207 22.94 -12.58 -8.42
CA LYS A 207 23.89 -12.89 -9.49
C LYS A 207 23.19 -13.43 -10.74
N LYS A 208 22.24 -14.35 -10.57
CA LYS A 208 21.46 -14.91 -11.69
C LYS A 208 20.68 -13.84 -12.43
N ILE A 209 19.98 -12.95 -11.68
CA ILE A 209 19.21 -11.86 -12.27
C ILE A 209 20.12 -10.87 -13.01
N LEU A 210 21.26 -10.51 -12.40
CA LEU A 210 22.26 -9.63 -13.02
C LEU A 210 22.80 -10.20 -14.32
N ASN A 211 23.19 -11.49 -14.33
CA ASN A 211 23.73 -12.13 -15.52
C ASN A 211 22.72 -12.12 -16.68
N ILE A 212 21.44 -12.40 -16.38
CA ILE A 212 20.40 -12.36 -17.40
C ILE A 212 20.19 -10.93 -17.90
N ALA A 213 20.08 -9.94 -17.01
CA ALA A 213 19.88 -8.56 -17.40
C ALA A 213 21.04 -8.01 -18.23
N LYS A 214 22.29 -8.35 -17.89
CA LYS A 214 23.49 -7.96 -18.67
C LYS A 214 23.53 -8.65 -20.02
N ALA A 215 23.16 -9.92 -20.10
CA ALA A 215 23.05 -10.64 -21.37
C ALA A 215 21.99 -10.03 -22.31
N GLU A 216 20.97 -9.37 -21.75
CA GLU A 216 19.96 -8.60 -22.50
C GLU A 216 20.43 -7.17 -22.85
N GLY A 217 21.68 -6.82 -22.56
CA GLY A 217 22.28 -5.53 -22.89
C GLY A 217 21.91 -4.38 -21.95
N LYS A 218 21.33 -4.68 -20.77
CA LYS A 218 21.04 -3.65 -19.75
C LYS A 218 22.32 -3.11 -19.13
N LYS A 219 22.37 -1.80 -18.95
CA LYS A 219 23.49 -1.07 -18.28
C LYS A 219 23.21 -0.96 -16.78
N SER A 220 24.25 -0.74 -15.99
CA SER A 220 24.15 -0.56 -14.53
C SER A 220 23.17 0.54 -14.13
N SER A 221 23.04 1.61 -14.90
CA SER A 221 22.10 2.70 -14.67
C SER A 221 20.64 2.38 -15.01
N ASP A 222 20.37 1.27 -15.71
CA ASP A 222 19.03 0.94 -16.17
C ASP A 222 18.15 0.40 -15.05
N TYR A 223 16.85 0.62 -15.18
CA TYR A 223 15.88 -0.04 -14.33
C TYR A 223 15.83 -1.54 -14.64
N LEU A 224 15.78 -2.36 -13.60
CA LEU A 224 15.69 -3.82 -13.76
C LEU A 224 14.40 -4.22 -14.51
N PHE A 225 13.29 -3.59 -14.18
CA PHE A 225 11.95 -4.00 -14.62
C PHE A 225 11.36 -3.15 -15.75
N CYS A 226 11.96 -2.01 -16.05
CA CYS A 226 11.48 -1.10 -17.07
C CYS A 226 12.44 -1.12 -18.27
N ASP A 227 11.87 -1.06 -19.44
CA ASP A 227 12.62 -0.70 -20.63
C ASP A 227 12.62 0.83 -20.74
N ASN A 228 13.80 1.44 -20.79
CA ASN A 228 13.97 2.88 -20.78
C ASN A 228 13.24 3.58 -21.96
N HIS A 229 12.89 2.83 -23.00
CA HIS A 229 12.26 3.36 -24.21
C HIS A 229 10.77 3.03 -24.35
N LYS A 230 10.25 2.00 -23.67
CA LYS A 230 8.88 1.51 -23.91
C LYS A 230 7.95 1.61 -22.68
N HIS A 231 8.47 1.52 -21.47
CA HIS A 231 7.64 1.45 -20.28
C HIS A 231 8.14 2.36 -19.17
N SER A 232 7.34 3.33 -18.82
CA SER A 232 7.59 4.09 -17.60
C SER A 232 7.43 3.21 -16.35
N VAL A 233 8.11 3.57 -15.26
CA VAL A 233 7.96 2.94 -13.93
C VAL A 233 6.49 2.83 -13.53
N LYS A 234 5.66 3.82 -13.86
CA LYS A 234 4.21 3.81 -13.60
C LYS A 234 3.50 2.68 -14.35
N ASN A 235 3.82 2.50 -15.63
CA ASN A 235 3.21 1.45 -16.46
C ASN A 235 3.62 0.07 -15.98
N GLN A 236 4.90 -0.12 -15.63
CA GLN A 236 5.38 -1.37 -15.06
C GLN A 236 4.70 -1.72 -13.75
N LYS A 237 4.56 -0.74 -12.84
CA LYS A 237 3.81 -0.90 -11.58
C LYS A 237 2.37 -1.33 -11.82
N THR A 238 1.70 -0.73 -12.81
CA THR A 238 0.33 -1.07 -13.19
C THR A 238 0.26 -2.47 -13.79
N SER A 239 1.16 -2.80 -14.71
CA SER A 239 1.28 -4.13 -15.32
C SER A 239 1.44 -5.23 -14.28
N MET A 240 2.39 -5.08 -13.34
CA MET A 240 2.59 -6.04 -12.24
C MET A 240 1.36 -6.16 -11.33
N THR A 241 0.64 -5.05 -11.10
CA THR A 241 -0.59 -5.06 -10.28
C THR A 241 -1.69 -5.86 -10.98
N ASN A 242 -1.95 -5.53 -12.25
CA ASN A 242 -2.98 -6.17 -13.04
C ASN A 242 -2.69 -7.67 -13.21
N TRP A 243 -1.43 -8.02 -13.45
CA TRP A 243 -1.03 -9.42 -13.53
C TRP A 243 -1.37 -10.18 -12.24
N MET A 244 -1.01 -9.64 -11.08
CA MET A 244 -1.34 -10.24 -9.79
C MET A 244 -2.85 -10.40 -9.61
N SER A 245 -3.62 -9.34 -9.85
CA SER A 245 -5.08 -9.36 -9.69
C SER A 245 -5.77 -10.38 -10.62
N ASN A 246 -5.23 -10.57 -11.82
CA ASN A 246 -5.79 -11.51 -12.79
C ASN A 246 -5.44 -12.98 -12.52
N HIS A 247 -4.42 -13.23 -11.69
CA HIS A 247 -3.92 -14.59 -11.47
C HIS A 247 -4.03 -15.05 -10.01
N ILE A 248 -4.33 -14.16 -9.07
CA ILE A 248 -4.32 -14.49 -7.64
C ILE A 248 -5.27 -15.64 -7.30
N ASP A 249 -6.41 -15.72 -7.93
CA ASP A 249 -7.36 -16.80 -7.76
C ASP A 249 -6.83 -18.18 -8.18
N LYS A 250 -5.92 -18.20 -9.17
CA LYS A 250 -5.26 -19.42 -9.64
C LYS A 250 -4.07 -19.79 -8.76
N ILE A 251 -3.49 -18.81 -8.06
CA ILE A 251 -2.29 -18.96 -7.23
C ILE A 251 -2.66 -19.48 -5.85
N LEU A 252 -3.66 -18.87 -5.21
CA LEU A 252 -4.05 -19.20 -3.84
C LEU A 252 -4.58 -20.62 -3.71
N ASP A 253 -4.23 -21.23 -2.58
CA ASP A 253 -4.78 -22.51 -2.15
C ASP A 253 -6.30 -22.39 -1.94
N PRO A 254 -7.11 -23.37 -2.40
CA PRO A 254 -8.55 -23.35 -2.24
C PRO A 254 -9.02 -23.22 -0.79
N ASP A 255 -8.34 -23.89 0.14
CA ASP A 255 -8.70 -23.87 1.57
C ASP A 255 -8.47 -22.49 2.18
N ARG A 256 -7.45 -21.80 1.73
CA ARG A 256 -7.17 -20.41 2.15
C ARG A 256 -8.18 -19.43 1.58
N LYS A 257 -8.69 -19.66 0.38
CA LYS A 257 -9.77 -18.85 -0.21
C LYS A 257 -11.03 -18.90 0.65
N SER A 258 -11.38 -20.07 1.19
CA SER A 258 -12.54 -20.23 2.05
C SER A 258 -12.38 -19.51 3.39
N GLN A 259 -11.18 -19.51 3.97
CA GLN A 259 -10.88 -18.86 5.25
C GLN A 259 -11.01 -17.32 5.17
N VAL A 260 -10.66 -16.71 4.05
CA VAL A 260 -10.75 -15.25 3.88
C VAL A 260 -12.20 -14.78 3.69
N LYS A 261 -13.10 -15.65 3.19
CA LYS A 261 -14.50 -15.30 2.99
C LYS A 261 -15.34 -15.26 4.27
N VAL A 262 -14.89 -15.88 5.33
CA VAL A 262 -15.64 -15.96 6.59
C VAL A 262 -15.62 -14.60 7.29
N GLY A 263 -16.73 -13.85 7.16
CA GLY A 263 -17.01 -12.63 7.93
C GLY A 263 -16.64 -11.30 7.28
N THR A 264 -16.12 -11.28 6.04
CA THR A 264 -15.92 -10.03 5.31
C THR A 264 -16.72 -10.04 4.00
N LYS A 265 -17.33 -8.89 3.65
CA LYS A 265 -17.88 -8.65 2.30
C LYS A 265 -16.79 -8.42 1.24
N GLU A 266 -15.53 -8.60 1.60
CA GLU A 266 -14.37 -8.36 0.75
C GLU A 266 -14.06 -9.63 -0.06
N ARG A 267 -13.72 -9.40 -1.32
CA ARG A 267 -13.27 -10.47 -2.20
C ARG A 267 -11.94 -11.03 -1.70
N VAL A 268 -11.75 -12.33 -1.83
CA VAL A 268 -10.54 -13.06 -1.39
C VAL A 268 -9.25 -12.46 -1.97
N ASP A 269 -9.33 -11.94 -3.19
CA ASP A 269 -8.23 -11.31 -3.91
C ASP A 269 -7.81 -9.92 -3.36
N GLU A 270 -8.65 -9.27 -2.54
CA GLU A 270 -8.35 -7.92 -2.02
C GLU A 270 -7.26 -7.91 -0.95
N GLY A 271 -7.05 -9.02 -0.24
CA GLY A 271 -6.02 -9.16 0.80
C GLY A 271 -4.64 -9.61 0.28
N TYR A 272 -4.60 -10.30 -0.83
CA TYR A 272 -3.41 -10.90 -1.41
C TYR A 272 -2.94 -10.14 -2.65
N GLY A 273 -1.75 -9.63 -2.59
CA GLY A 273 -1.10 -8.92 -3.68
C GLY A 273 0.40 -8.96 -3.49
N TRP A 274 1.14 -8.11 -4.15
CA TRP A 274 2.59 -8.01 -3.98
C TRP A 274 3.04 -7.85 -2.53
N HIS A 275 2.18 -7.30 -1.67
CA HIS A 275 2.48 -7.14 -0.25
C HIS A 275 2.46 -8.48 0.50
N ALA A 276 1.75 -9.48 0.02
CA ALA A 276 1.73 -10.81 0.61
C ALA A 276 3.11 -11.48 0.56
N ILE A 277 3.87 -11.32 -0.53
CA ILE A 277 5.24 -11.85 -0.64
C ILE A 277 6.15 -11.23 0.43
N ARG A 278 5.96 -9.95 0.72
CA ARG A 278 6.70 -9.26 1.78
C ARG A 278 6.31 -9.76 3.19
N HIS A 279 5.06 -10.20 3.39
CA HIS A 279 4.66 -10.89 4.63
C HIS A 279 5.40 -12.23 4.76
N THR A 280 5.47 -13.01 3.68
CA THR A 280 6.26 -14.26 3.67
C THR A 280 7.73 -14.00 4.02
N TYR A 281 8.36 -12.99 3.43
CA TYR A 281 9.72 -12.59 3.79
C TYR A 281 9.85 -12.28 5.28
N ALA A 282 8.92 -11.51 5.85
CA ALA A 282 8.95 -11.14 7.26
C ALA A 282 8.92 -12.37 8.16
N GLN A 283 7.95 -13.26 7.94
CA GLN A 283 7.77 -14.49 8.72
C GLN A 283 8.98 -15.42 8.61
N LYS A 284 9.47 -15.66 7.40
CA LYS A 284 10.64 -16.53 7.19
C LYS A 284 11.93 -15.93 7.76
N THR A 285 12.10 -14.61 7.67
CA THR A 285 13.29 -13.95 8.24
C THR A 285 13.24 -13.99 9.76
N GLU A 286 12.07 -13.74 10.37
CA GLU A 286 11.88 -13.85 11.82
C GLU A 286 12.19 -15.27 12.30
N ALA A 287 11.58 -16.28 11.69
CA ALA A 287 11.84 -17.69 12.04
C ALA A 287 13.32 -18.07 11.91
N ARG A 288 14.00 -17.62 10.85
CA ARG A 288 15.43 -17.87 10.64
C ARG A 288 16.30 -17.21 11.72
N LEU A 289 16.00 -15.97 12.09
CA LEU A 289 16.76 -15.26 13.13
C LEU A 289 16.57 -15.91 14.50
N ILE A 290 15.35 -16.36 14.81
CA ILE A 290 15.07 -17.11 16.04
C ILE A 290 15.82 -18.46 16.05
N ALA A 291 15.78 -19.19 14.94
CA ALA A 291 16.53 -20.45 14.79
C ALA A 291 18.06 -20.25 14.92
N ALA A 292 18.58 -19.07 14.58
CA ALA A 292 19.97 -18.69 14.79
C ALA A 292 20.29 -18.22 16.24
N GLY A 293 19.34 -18.36 17.19
CA GLY A 293 19.54 -18.05 18.61
C GLY A 293 19.14 -16.64 19.03
N MET A 294 18.52 -15.85 18.13
CA MET A 294 18.03 -14.53 18.50
C MET A 294 16.72 -14.63 19.28
N SER A 295 16.54 -13.79 20.31
CA SER A 295 15.24 -13.75 21.00
C SER A 295 14.15 -13.24 20.05
N MET A 296 12.92 -13.68 20.24
CA MET A 296 11.76 -13.29 19.41
C MET A 296 11.61 -11.77 19.29
N GLU A 297 11.77 -11.04 20.37
CA GLU A 297 11.68 -9.58 20.38
C GLU A 297 12.75 -8.92 19.51
N LYS A 298 14.00 -9.38 19.63
CA LYS A 298 15.13 -8.89 18.83
C LYS A 298 14.94 -9.26 17.34
N ALA A 299 14.48 -10.47 17.04
CA ALA A 299 14.21 -10.92 15.68
C ALA A 299 13.12 -10.06 15.03
N ARG A 300 12.03 -9.77 15.73
CA ARG A 300 10.97 -8.87 15.28
C ARG A 300 11.45 -7.45 15.05
N HIS A 301 12.27 -6.93 15.94
CA HIS A 301 12.87 -5.62 15.78
C HIS A 301 13.73 -5.55 14.52
N GLU A 302 14.60 -6.53 14.33
CA GLU A 302 15.47 -6.65 13.15
C GLU A 302 14.67 -6.74 11.85
N VAL A 303 13.65 -7.59 11.80
CA VAL A 303 12.73 -7.67 10.64
C VAL A 303 12.05 -6.34 10.39
N SER A 304 11.63 -5.63 11.44
CA SER A 304 11.03 -4.29 11.32
C SER A 304 11.97 -3.28 10.66
N LEU A 305 13.25 -3.28 11.03
CA LEU A 305 14.29 -2.42 10.44
C LEU A 305 14.48 -2.75 8.94
N ARG A 306 14.65 -4.04 8.60
CA ARG A 306 14.80 -4.50 7.21
C ARG A 306 13.60 -4.15 6.34
N LEU A 307 12.43 -4.14 6.92
CA LEU A 307 11.20 -3.71 6.27
C LEU A 307 11.04 -2.19 6.21
N GLY A 308 11.86 -1.41 6.90
CA GLY A 308 11.73 0.04 7.00
C GLY A 308 10.44 0.44 7.74
N HIS A 309 10.18 -0.24 8.85
CA HIS A 309 9.15 0.11 9.81
C HIS A 309 9.85 0.65 11.06
N TYR A 310 9.80 1.97 11.28
CA TYR A 310 10.45 2.59 12.44
C TYR A 310 9.52 2.74 13.66
N ARG A 311 8.41 2.01 13.68
CA ARG A 311 7.47 1.98 14.79
C ARG A 311 7.37 0.55 15.33
N SER A 312 7.76 0.35 16.56
CA SER A 312 7.78 -0.96 17.25
C SER A 312 6.44 -1.71 17.27
N GLY A 313 5.32 -1.01 17.14
CA GLY A 313 3.98 -1.64 17.12
C GLY A 313 3.53 -2.22 15.78
N ILE A 314 4.31 -2.07 14.69
CA ILE A 314 3.87 -2.54 13.35
C ILE A 314 4.25 -4.00 13.10
N THR A 315 5.21 -4.54 13.82
CA THR A 315 5.64 -5.95 13.69
C THR A 315 4.54 -6.94 14.08
N LYS A 316 3.62 -6.55 14.96
CA LYS A 316 2.45 -7.37 15.32
C LYS A 316 1.54 -7.76 14.13
N ILE A 317 1.65 -7.06 13.00
CA ILE A 317 0.87 -7.36 11.78
C ILE A 317 1.33 -8.65 11.10
N TYR A 318 2.52 -9.15 11.43
CA TYR A 318 3.10 -10.34 10.82
C TYR A 318 3.03 -11.57 11.74
N GLU A 319 2.39 -11.45 12.92
CA GLU A 319 2.40 -12.44 14.00
C GLU A 319 1.38 -13.57 13.85
N GLU A 320 0.47 -13.52 12.86
CA GLU A 320 -0.62 -14.50 12.70
C GLU A 320 -0.54 -15.29 11.40
#